data_3d23ca4656a26d1142aa7f581b6162e6
#
_entry.id   3d23ca4656a26d1142aa7f581b6162e6
#
_cell.length_a   1.000
_cell.length_b   1.000
_cell.length_c   1.000
_cell.angle_alpha   90.00
_cell.angle_beta   90.00
_cell.angle_gamma   90.00
#
_symmetry.space_group_name_H-M   'P 1'
#
loop_
_entity.id
_entity.type
_entity.pdbx_description
1 polymer ?
#
loop_
_entity_poly.entity_id
_entity_poly.type
_entity_poly.pdbx_seq_one_letter_code
_entity_poly.pdbx_strand_id
1 'polypeptide(L)'
;PTAYDIPARGTIAYQYFEVPTNFTEDKWIQAGEVRAGDRKHVHHVIVSVREPQPATPRPNVVSIRPILASAPGAAAAPATASAAPPAAAGGNAFSRAGDATLVNWAVGEDAPVFQRGLGKRIPKGSTLIFQVHYTTDGTPGTDRSKVGLVFSKETPRQEVRTGMIANPLFAIPPGVSDYQIDAEATFSEDVSVWSMHPHMHYRGKDMTYTAIYPDGRREIILRVPKFDFGWQTDYWLAKPLLLPKGSKLYVSAHYDNSTANRNNPDPTKTVRWGDQTWEEMMIGYFTYTVEGKAAPSSAQ
;
A
#
# COMPACT_ATOMS: atom_id res chain seq x y z
N PRO A 1 15.76 10.53 9.67
CA PRO A 1 15.99 11.34 8.46
C PRO A 1 16.52 12.73 8.80
N THR A 2 17.02 13.45 7.81
CA THR A 2 17.35 14.88 7.88
C THR A 2 16.06 15.69 7.99
N ALA A 3 16.12 16.89 8.58
CA ALA A 3 15.00 17.80 8.58
C ALA A 3 14.68 18.24 7.13
N TYR A 4 13.38 18.39 6.83
CA TYR A 4 12.88 18.87 5.54
C TYR A 4 12.04 20.12 5.75
N ASP A 5 12.40 21.19 5.04
CA ASP A 5 11.67 22.45 5.11
C ASP A 5 10.48 22.42 4.15
N ILE A 6 9.30 22.61 4.70
CA ILE A 6 8.01 22.51 4.00
C ILE A 6 7.60 23.93 3.60
N PRO A 7 7.42 24.22 2.29
CA PRO A 7 6.95 25.54 1.85
C PRO A 7 5.52 25.80 2.30
N ALA A 8 5.15 27.06 2.49
CA ALA A 8 3.81 27.46 2.89
C ALA A 8 2.74 27.08 1.86
N ARG A 9 3.08 27.03 0.57
CA ARG A 9 2.15 26.82 -0.55
C ARG A 9 2.81 26.05 -1.67
N GLY A 10 1.99 25.42 -2.51
CA GLY A 10 2.41 24.67 -3.69
C GLY A 10 2.26 23.18 -3.52
N THR A 11 2.46 22.45 -4.60
CA THR A 11 2.47 20.99 -4.61
C THR A 11 3.85 20.49 -4.23
N ILE A 12 3.90 19.56 -3.30
CA ILE A 12 5.15 18.91 -2.90
C ILE A 12 5.11 17.47 -3.43
N ALA A 13 6.09 17.13 -4.28
CA ALA A 13 6.27 15.75 -4.69
C ALA A 13 6.65 14.88 -3.48
N TYR A 14 6.39 13.57 -3.55
CA TYR A 14 6.84 12.64 -2.52
C TYR A 14 8.32 12.80 -2.23
N GLN A 15 8.66 12.91 -0.96
CA GLN A 15 10.05 12.99 -0.49
C GLN A 15 10.54 11.63 -0.04
N TYR A 16 11.78 11.29 -0.41
CA TYR A 16 12.40 10.02 -0.06
C TYR A 16 13.66 10.26 0.74
N PHE A 17 13.72 9.64 1.93
CA PHE A 17 14.90 9.71 2.79
C PHE A 17 15.45 8.29 3.02
N GLU A 18 16.73 8.12 2.73
CA GLU A 18 17.43 6.86 2.91
C GLU A 18 18.22 6.86 4.24
N VAL A 19 18.00 5.84 5.05
CA VAL A 19 18.65 5.70 6.37
C VAL A 19 19.28 4.31 6.45
N PRO A 20 20.60 4.17 6.27
CA PRO A 20 21.28 2.91 6.46
C PRO A 20 21.07 2.39 7.90
N THR A 21 20.73 1.12 8.04
CA THR A 21 20.49 0.52 9.36
C THR A 21 21.79 0.23 10.10
N ASN A 22 22.85 -0.05 9.34
CA ASN A 22 24.15 -0.54 9.85
C ASN A 22 24.02 -1.84 10.66
N PHE A 23 22.95 -2.62 10.46
CA PHE A 23 22.79 -3.89 11.13
C PHE A 23 23.78 -4.93 10.56
N THR A 24 24.52 -5.58 11.45
CA THR A 24 25.47 -6.64 11.10
C THR A 24 24.83 -8.02 11.05
N GLU A 25 23.60 -8.15 11.55
CA GLU A 25 22.77 -9.35 11.54
C GLU A 25 21.33 -9.01 11.19
N ASP A 26 20.54 -10.01 10.78
CA ASP A 26 19.11 -9.84 10.55
C ASP A 26 18.41 -9.44 11.85
N LYS A 27 17.53 -8.45 11.76
CA LYS A 27 16.69 -8.04 12.89
C LYS A 27 15.23 -8.36 12.59
N TRP A 28 14.51 -8.76 13.62
CA TRP A 28 13.09 -9.00 13.59
C TRP A 28 12.36 -7.97 14.42
N ILE A 29 11.31 -7.38 13.89
CA ILE A 29 10.45 -6.47 14.64
C ILE A 29 9.12 -7.13 14.94
N GLN A 30 8.62 -6.91 16.15
CA GLN A 30 7.29 -7.29 16.59
C GLN A 30 6.29 -6.14 16.60
N ALA A 31 6.79 -4.90 16.53
CA ALA A 31 5.98 -3.68 16.41
C ALA A 31 6.79 -2.56 15.79
N GLY A 32 6.11 -1.59 15.20
CA GLY A 32 6.72 -0.39 14.67
C GLY A 32 5.75 0.79 14.72
N GLU A 33 6.26 1.98 14.98
CA GLU A 33 5.50 3.21 15.04
C GLU A 33 6.21 4.30 14.24
N VAL A 34 5.50 4.97 13.35
CA VAL A 34 5.98 6.22 12.76
C VAL A 34 5.46 7.40 13.57
N ARG A 35 6.35 8.32 13.90
CA ARG A 35 6.01 9.60 14.51
C ARG A 35 6.32 10.73 13.55
N ALA A 36 5.28 11.32 12.97
CA ALA A 36 5.39 12.54 12.20
C ALA A 36 5.98 13.66 13.06
N GLY A 37 7.00 14.33 12.56
CA GLY A 37 7.63 15.46 13.24
C GLY A 37 6.75 16.71 13.18
N ASP A 38 6.15 16.94 12.02
CA ASP A 38 5.17 18.01 11.79
C ASP A 38 3.81 17.39 11.41
N ARG A 39 2.96 17.12 12.41
CA ARG A 39 1.63 16.53 12.22
C ARG A 39 0.67 17.38 11.40
N LYS A 40 0.97 18.65 11.20
CA LYS A 40 0.14 19.57 10.46
C LYS A 40 0.31 19.40 8.96
N HIS A 41 1.52 19.09 8.53
CA HIS A 41 1.88 19.01 7.12
C HIS A 41 2.16 17.59 6.64
N VAL A 42 2.51 16.66 7.53
CA VAL A 42 2.73 15.25 7.16
C VAL A 42 1.38 14.55 6.99
N HIS A 43 1.07 14.15 5.74
CA HIS A 43 -0.15 13.42 5.42
C HIS A 43 -0.01 11.92 5.69
N HIS A 44 1.07 11.30 5.18
CA HIS A 44 1.43 9.92 5.49
C HIS A 44 2.94 9.70 5.36
N VAL A 45 3.39 8.63 6.00
CA VAL A 45 4.76 8.13 5.90
C VAL A 45 4.74 6.63 5.69
N ILE A 46 5.44 6.15 4.66
CA ILE A 46 5.68 4.72 4.44
C ILE A 46 7.16 4.47 4.68
N VAL A 47 7.48 3.55 5.58
CA VAL A 47 8.86 3.10 5.82
C VAL A 47 9.01 1.71 5.21
N SER A 48 9.88 1.61 4.22
CA SER A 48 10.20 0.35 3.54
C SER A 48 11.62 -0.09 3.84
N VAL A 49 11.89 -1.37 3.69
CA VAL A 49 13.22 -1.98 3.79
C VAL A 49 13.73 -2.24 2.39
N ARG A 50 14.83 -1.59 2.02
CA ARG A 50 15.62 -1.96 0.85
C ARG A 50 16.71 -2.91 1.30
N GLU A 51 16.61 -4.17 0.86
CA GLU A 51 17.64 -5.17 1.10
C GLU A 51 18.91 -4.83 0.31
N PRO A 52 20.12 -5.10 0.83
CA PRO A 52 21.30 -5.17 -0.03
C PRO A 52 21.02 -6.22 -1.09
N GLN A 53 21.53 -6.04 -2.31
CA GLN A 53 21.21 -6.91 -3.45
C GLN A 53 21.25 -8.40 -3.04
N PRO A 54 20.14 -9.12 -3.13
CA PRO A 54 20.07 -10.50 -2.67
C PRO A 54 20.89 -11.37 -3.63
N ALA A 55 21.69 -12.25 -3.06
CA ALA A 55 22.41 -13.27 -3.85
C ALA A 55 21.44 -14.22 -4.60
N THR A 56 20.21 -14.33 -4.13
CA THR A 56 19.13 -15.14 -4.75
C THR A 56 17.79 -14.43 -4.60
N PRO A 57 17.04 -14.17 -5.69
CA PRO A 57 15.69 -13.60 -5.60
C PRO A 57 14.77 -14.52 -4.79
N ARG A 58 13.99 -13.93 -3.87
CA ARG A 58 12.95 -14.69 -3.16
C ARG A 58 11.83 -15.07 -4.14
N PRO A 59 11.30 -16.31 -4.07
CA PRO A 59 10.15 -16.69 -4.87
C PRO A 59 8.98 -15.73 -4.62
N ASN A 60 8.39 -15.22 -5.70
CA ASN A 60 7.19 -14.37 -5.59
C ASN A 60 5.99 -15.28 -5.29
N VAL A 61 5.45 -15.19 -4.07
CA VAL A 61 4.28 -15.97 -3.62
C VAL A 61 2.98 -15.36 -4.13
N VAL A 62 3.01 -14.07 -4.51
CA VAL A 62 1.82 -13.30 -4.91
C VAL A 62 2.00 -12.78 -6.32
N SER A 63 1.09 -13.14 -7.22
CA SER A 63 1.02 -12.61 -8.58
C SER A 63 -0.15 -11.64 -8.70
N ILE A 64 0.10 -10.39 -9.10
CA ILE A 64 -0.89 -9.33 -9.19
C ILE A 64 -1.35 -9.16 -10.64
N ARG A 65 -2.66 -9.02 -10.83
CA ARG A 65 -3.26 -8.76 -12.14
C ARG A 65 -4.29 -7.63 -12.05
N PRO A 66 -4.05 -6.48 -12.73
CA PRO A 66 -5.10 -5.50 -12.99
C PRO A 66 -6.23 -6.12 -13.83
N ILE A 67 -7.46 -5.80 -13.51
CA ILE A 67 -8.63 -6.22 -14.31
C ILE A 67 -9.11 -4.98 -15.06
N LEU A 68 -9.05 -5.05 -16.40
CA LEU A 68 -9.56 -3.97 -17.23
C LEU A 68 -11.08 -3.95 -17.13
N ALA A 69 -11.66 -2.81 -16.77
CA ALA A 69 -13.11 -2.65 -16.67
C ALA A 69 -13.75 -2.95 -18.02
N SER A 70 -14.69 -3.90 -18.03
CA SER A 70 -15.69 -3.98 -19.08
C SER A 70 -16.68 -2.86 -18.82
N ALA A 71 -16.51 -1.71 -19.48
CA ALA A 71 -17.43 -0.60 -19.31
C ALA A 71 -18.84 -1.06 -19.70
N PRO A 72 -19.86 -1.00 -18.80
CA PRO A 72 -21.24 -1.19 -19.22
C PRO A 72 -21.61 -0.01 -20.14
N GLY A 73 -21.73 -0.27 -21.45
CA GLY A 73 -22.26 0.68 -22.43
C GLY A 73 -21.25 1.45 -23.28
N ALA A 74 -19.95 1.20 -23.21
CA ALA A 74 -19.00 1.74 -24.18
C ALA A 74 -18.77 0.72 -25.30
N ALA A 75 -19.22 1.04 -26.52
CA ALA A 75 -18.79 0.34 -27.72
C ALA A 75 -17.26 0.33 -27.76
N ALA A 76 -16.68 -0.84 -27.98
CA ALA A 76 -15.25 -1.04 -28.04
C ALA A 76 -14.60 -0.09 -29.04
N ALA A 77 -14.01 0.99 -28.56
CA ALA A 77 -13.05 1.74 -29.35
C ALA A 77 -11.79 0.85 -29.47
N PRO A 78 -11.21 0.71 -30.66
CA PRO A 78 -10.03 -0.11 -30.84
C PRO A 78 -8.92 0.43 -29.93
N ALA A 79 -8.36 -0.46 -29.12
CA ALA A 79 -7.19 -0.18 -28.31
C ALA A 79 -5.99 0.08 -29.25
N THR A 80 -5.83 1.32 -29.68
CA THR A 80 -4.53 1.78 -30.15
C THR A 80 -3.65 1.80 -28.92
N ALA A 81 -2.64 0.94 -28.92
CA ALA A 81 -1.57 0.94 -27.94
C ALA A 81 -0.91 2.34 -27.96
N SER A 82 -1.47 3.25 -27.19
CA SER A 82 -0.83 4.51 -26.90
C SER A 82 0.31 4.21 -25.93
N ALA A 83 1.51 4.57 -26.34
CA ALA A 83 2.73 4.46 -25.57
C ALA A 83 2.48 4.85 -24.11
N ALA A 84 3.06 4.08 -23.17
CA ALA A 84 3.08 4.45 -21.77
C ALA A 84 3.45 5.93 -21.66
N PRO A 85 2.72 6.74 -20.87
CA PRO A 85 3.10 8.11 -20.66
C PRO A 85 4.54 8.14 -20.14
N PRO A 86 5.36 9.14 -20.56
CA PRO A 86 6.71 9.25 -20.05
C PRO A 86 6.62 9.28 -18.52
N ALA A 87 7.43 8.44 -17.87
CA ALA A 87 7.56 8.45 -16.43
C ALA A 87 7.80 9.91 -16.02
N ALA A 88 6.82 10.52 -15.35
CA ALA A 88 7.03 11.79 -14.71
C ALA A 88 8.25 11.61 -13.80
N ALA A 89 9.16 12.57 -13.81
CA ALA A 89 10.39 12.57 -13.01
C ALA A 89 10.07 12.83 -11.53
N GLY A 90 9.12 12.08 -10.99
CA GLY A 90 8.81 11.91 -9.59
C GLY A 90 8.82 10.39 -9.38
N GLY A 91 9.69 9.91 -8.51
CA GLY A 91 9.87 8.48 -8.27
C GLY A 91 8.52 7.81 -8.03
N ASN A 92 8.28 6.70 -8.74
CA ASN A 92 7.05 5.92 -8.62
C ASN A 92 6.71 5.69 -7.15
N ALA A 93 5.47 5.98 -6.75
CA ALA A 93 4.91 5.72 -5.43
C ALA A 93 4.92 4.23 -5.04
N PHE A 94 5.16 3.36 -6.00
CA PHE A 94 5.53 1.99 -5.72
C PHE A 94 6.96 2.00 -5.17
N SER A 95 7.14 1.52 -3.94
CA SER A 95 8.45 1.10 -3.47
C SER A 95 9.17 0.47 -4.65
N ARG A 96 10.39 0.93 -4.94
CA ARG A 96 11.16 0.40 -6.06
C ARG A 96 11.07 -1.11 -6.00
N ALA A 97 10.82 -1.78 -7.13
CA ALA A 97 10.59 -3.21 -7.16
C ALA A 97 11.65 -3.93 -6.31
N GLY A 98 11.23 -4.50 -5.17
CA GLY A 98 12.12 -5.13 -4.19
C GLY A 98 12.08 -4.54 -2.77
N ASP A 99 11.60 -3.31 -2.57
CA ASP A 99 11.51 -2.74 -1.22
C ASP A 99 10.26 -3.31 -0.50
N ALA A 100 10.44 -3.85 0.70
CA ALA A 100 9.35 -4.41 1.50
C ALA A 100 8.81 -3.38 2.51
N THR A 101 7.50 -3.11 2.50
CA THR A 101 6.88 -2.22 3.49
C THR A 101 7.07 -2.76 4.90
N LEU A 102 7.72 -1.97 5.76
CA LEU A 102 7.98 -2.31 7.15
C LEU A 102 6.88 -1.79 8.06
N VAL A 103 6.66 -0.48 8.03
CA VAL A 103 5.67 0.26 8.83
C VAL A 103 5.13 1.39 7.95
N ASN A 104 3.85 1.65 8.05
CA ASN A 104 3.20 2.82 7.47
C ASN A 104 2.50 3.61 8.58
N TRP A 105 2.22 4.85 8.28
CA TRP A 105 1.42 5.73 9.11
C TRP A 105 0.65 6.70 8.23
N ALA A 106 -0.64 6.77 8.47
CA ALA A 106 -1.53 7.80 7.97
C ALA A 106 -2.36 8.35 9.14
N VAL A 107 -3.10 9.43 8.92
CA VAL A 107 -3.99 9.97 9.95
C VAL A 107 -5.05 8.93 10.30
N GLY A 108 -5.16 8.59 11.59
CA GLY A 108 -6.10 7.57 12.10
C GLY A 108 -5.50 6.18 12.27
N GLU A 109 -4.26 5.94 11.85
CA GLU A 109 -3.59 4.64 12.04
C GLU A 109 -2.93 4.51 13.40
N ASP A 110 -3.10 3.32 13.98
CA ASP A 110 -2.38 2.86 15.15
C ASP A 110 -1.09 2.10 14.74
N ALA A 111 -0.12 2.08 15.66
CA ALA A 111 1.11 1.33 15.46
C ALA A 111 0.83 -0.19 15.43
N PRO A 112 1.16 -0.92 14.35
CA PRO A 112 0.92 -2.35 14.29
C PRO A 112 1.77 -3.09 15.32
N VAL A 113 1.12 -3.96 16.10
CA VAL A 113 1.76 -4.90 17.02
C VAL A 113 1.41 -6.31 16.55
N PHE A 114 2.43 -7.05 16.10
CA PHE A 114 2.22 -8.41 15.62
C PHE A 114 1.99 -9.38 16.78
N GLN A 115 1.12 -10.36 16.55
CA GLN A 115 0.86 -11.42 17.53
C GLN A 115 2.15 -12.20 17.84
N ARG A 116 2.21 -12.81 19.02
CA ARG A 116 3.36 -13.60 19.45
C ARG A 116 3.73 -14.68 18.42
N GLY A 117 4.99 -14.71 18.04
CA GLY A 117 5.52 -15.64 17.04
C GLY A 117 5.47 -15.10 15.60
N LEU A 118 4.97 -13.90 15.40
CA LEU A 118 5.00 -13.18 14.13
C LEU A 118 6.00 -12.02 14.18
N GLY A 119 6.60 -11.69 13.05
CA GLY A 119 7.48 -10.53 12.95
C GLY A 119 7.84 -10.19 11.51
N LYS A 120 8.18 -8.93 11.26
CA LYS A 120 8.76 -8.49 9.99
C LYS A 120 10.28 -8.50 10.08
N ARG A 121 10.93 -8.88 9.00
CA ARG A 121 12.38 -8.98 8.92
C ARG A 121 12.99 -7.69 8.39
N ILE A 122 14.12 -7.30 8.99
CA ILE A 122 15.04 -6.30 8.45
C ILE A 122 16.37 -7.01 8.23
N PRO A 123 16.74 -7.40 7.00
CA PRO A 123 17.99 -8.07 6.71
C PRO A 123 19.21 -7.23 7.09
N LYS A 124 20.30 -7.88 7.44
CA LYS A 124 21.58 -7.21 7.70
C LYS A 124 21.98 -6.32 6.51
N GLY A 125 22.55 -5.16 6.77
CA GLY A 125 23.00 -4.21 5.75
C GLY A 125 21.88 -3.50 4.99
N SER A 126 20.61 -3.66 5.39
CA SER A 126 19.47 -2.99 4.76
C SER A 126 19.50 -1.48 4.99
N THR A 127 18.82 -0.77 4.09
CA THR A 127 18.53 0.66 4.21
C THR A 127 17.03 0.85 4.42
N LEU A 128 16.63 1.66 5.39
CA LEU A 128 15.24 2.10 5.53
C LEU A 128 14.98 3.25 4.56
N ILE A 129 13.88 3.16 3.82
CA ILE A 129 13.42 4.19 2.90
C ILE A 129 12.16 4.79 3.50
N PHE A 130 12.23 6.06 3.85
CA PHE A 130 11.06 6.84 4.24
C PHE A 130 10.50 7.51 3.00
N GLN A 131 9.30 7.17 2.61
CA GLN A 131 8.49 7.92 1.65
C GLN A 131 7.54 8.81 2.45
N VAL A 132 7.64 10.12 2.29
CA VAL A 132 6.83 11.08 3.04
C VAL A 132 6.02 11.92 2.08
N HIS A 133 4.72 11.98 2.32
CA HIS A 133 3.80 12.88 1.62
C HIS A 133 3.47 14.06 2.51
N TYR A 134 3.73 15.27 1.99
CA TYR A 134 3.44 16.52 2.67
C TYR A 134 2.29 17.26 1.99
N THR A 135 1.46 17.92 2.80
CA THR A 135 0.43 18.85 2.34
C THR A 135 0.72 20.25 2.85
N THR A 136 0.49 21.26 2.00
CA THR A 136 0.68 22.66 2.38
C THR A 136 -0.65 23.26 2.86
N ASP A 137 -0.59 24.15 3.85
CA ASP A 137 -1.77 24.77 4.47
C ASP A 137 -1.72 26.31 4.54
N GLY A 138 -0.76 26.90 3.86
CA GLY A 138 -0.56 28.35 3.86
C GLY A 138 0.48 28.85 4.85
N THR A 139 1.05 27.98 5.70
CA THR A 139 2.15 28.27 6.61
C THR A 139 3.36 27.41 6.29
N PRO A 140 4.60 27.91 6.47
CA PRO A 140 5.78 27.07 6.32
C PRO A 140 5.92 26.14 7.55
N GLY A 141 6.58 24.99 7.36
CA GLY A 141 6.87 24.04 8.43
C GLY A 141 8.24 23.41 8.27
N THR A 142 8.62 22.60 9.25
CA THR A 142 9.84 21.78 9.18
C THR A 142 9.53 20.43 9.78
N ASP A 143 9.72 19.36 8.99
CA ASP A 143 9.50 17.99 9.45
C ASP A 143 10.81 17.24 9.72
N ARG A 144 10.77 16.40 10.73
CA ARG A 144 11.75 15.37 11.00
C ARG A 144 11.06 14.13 11.54
N SER A 145 10.31 13.46 10.69
CA SER A 145 9.62 12.21 11.00
C SER A 145 10.58 11.12 11.49
N LYS A 146 10.11 10.27 12.38
CA LYS A 146 10.90 9.18 12.99
C LYS A 146 10.14 7.88 12.91
N VAL A 147 10.88 6.75 12.92
CA VAL A 147 10.33 5.43 13.17
C VAL A 147 10.90 4.87 14.46
N GLY A 148 10.02 4.36 15.33
CA GLY A 148 10.34 3.54 16.46
C GLY A 148 10.11 2.07 16.11
N LEU A 149 11.08 1.20 16.43
CA LEU A 149 10.99 -0.23 16.15
C LEU A 149 11.14 -1.00 17.46
N VAL A 150 10.22 -1.93 17.70
CA VAL A 150 10.33 -2.87 18.81
C VAL A 150 10.85 -4.18 18.26
N PHE A 151 12.09 -4.51 18.63
CA PHE A 151 12.72 -5.75 18.16
C PHE A 151 12.19 -6.96 18.94
N SER A 152 12.00 -8.06 18.21
CA SER A 152 11.68 -9.36 18.80
C SER A 152 12.88 -9.87 19.60
N LYS A 153 12.62 -10.42 20.78
CA LYS A 153 13.68 -11.06 21.61
C LYS A 153 14.14 -12.40 21.06
N GLU A 154 13.26 -13.06 20.30
CA GLU A 154 13.48 -14.37 19.69
C GLU A 154 13.14 -14.30 18.19
N THR A 155 13.71 -15.17 17.37
CA THR A 155 13.31 -15.32 15.98
C THR A 155 11.82 -15.69 15.92
N PRO A 156 10.99 -14.94 15.20
CA PRO A 156 9.58 -15.28 15.05
C PRO A 156 9.39 -16.65 14.40
N ARG A 157 8.25 -17.28 14.62
CA ARG A 157 7.90 -18.55 13.95
C ARG A 157 7.58 -18.34 12.48
N GLN A 158 6.95 -17.21 12.12
CA GLN A 158 6.59 -16.87 10.76
C GLN A 158 6.93 -15.42 10.44
N GLU A 159 7.37 -15.21 9.19
CA GLU A 159 7.64 -13.87 8.64
C GLU A 159 6.34 -13.24 8.17
N VAL A 160 6.02 -12.07 8.70
CA VAL A 160 4.91 -11.23 8.22
C VAL A 160 5.35 -10.45 6.99
N ARG A 161 4.55 -10.52 5.94
CA ARG A 161 4.77 -9.81 4.67
C ARG A 161 3.60 -8.90 4.36
N THR A 162 3.86 -7.81 3.65
CA THR A 162 2.82 -6.94 3.09
C THR A 162 2.72 -7.19 1.60
N GLY A 163 1.50 -7.48 1.15
CA GLY A 163 1.15 -7.54 -0.27
C GLY A 163 0.36 -6.30 -0.69
N MET A 164 0.37 -6.02 -1.98
CA MET A 164 -0.31 -4.87 -2.56
C MET A 164 -1.02 -5.30 -3.84
N ILE A 165 -2.34 -5.16 -3.89
CA ILE A 165 -3.16 -5.40 -5.08
C ILE A 165 -3.50 -4.05 -5.67
N ALA A 166 -3.01 -3.76 -6.87
CA ALA A 166 -3.19 -2.45 -7.48
C ALA A 166 -3.60 -2.55 -8.95
N ASN A 167 -4.36 -1.57 -9.40
CA ASN A 167 -4.67 -1.39 -10.81
C ASN A 167 -4.32 0.04 -11.25
N PRO A 168 -3.18 0.26 -11.91
CA PRO A 168 -2.81 1.58 -12.42
C PRO A 168 -3.41 1.89 -13.80
N LEU A 169 -4.17 0.96 -14.39
CA LEU A 169 -4.61 1.03 -15.78
C LEU A 169 -6.07 1.49 -15.89
N PHE A 170 -6.38 2.66 -15.35
CA PHE A 170 -7.73 3.21 -15.41
C PHE A 170 -7.75 4.66 -15.92
N ALA A 171 -8.94 5.09 -16.36
CA ALA A 171 -9.24 6.46 -16.70
C ALA A 171 -10.70 6.74 -16.30
N ILE A 172 -10.88 7.37 -15.13
CA ILE A 172 -12.20 7.70 -14.59
C ILE A 172 -12.75 8.89 -15.39
N PRO A 173 -13.88 8.75 -16.11
CA PRO A 173 -14.42 9.83 -16.93
C PRO A 173 -14.90 11.01 -16.08
N PRO A 174 -15.01 12.22 -16.67
CA PRO A 174 -15.65 13.36 -16.05
C PRO A 174 -17.11 13.06 -15.67
N GLY A 175 -17.55 13.57 -14.53
CA GLY A 175 -18.96 13.56 -14.11
C GLY A 175 -19.53 12.21 -13.72
N VAL A 176 -18.79 11.10 -13.83
CA VAL A 176 -19.28 9.78 -13.43
C VAL A 176 -19.35 9.66 -11.92
N SER A 177 -20.49 9.19 -11.40
CA SER A 177 -20.71 9.05 -9.94
C SER A 177 -20.45 7.65 -9.39
N ASP A 178 -20.15 6.67 -10.26
CA ASP A 178 -19.94 5.27 -9.87
C ASP A 178 -19.07 4.56 -10.91
N TYR A 179 -17.76 4.66 -10.75
CA TYR A 179 -16.77 4.04 -11.64
C TYR A 179 -16.03 2.93 -10.93
N GLN A 180 -16.19 1.71 -11.40
CA GLN A 180 -15.58 0.52 -10.80
C GLN A 180 -14.19 0.25 -11.35
N ILE A 181 -13.25 -0.06 -10.46
CA ILE A 181 -11.89 -0.49 -10.78
C ILE A 181 -11.57 -1.75 -9.97
N ASP A 182 -11.06 -2.77 -10.63
CA ASP A 182 -10.81 -4.08 -10.05
C ASP A 182 -9.36 -4.53 -10.23
N ALA A 183 -8.90 -5.33 -9.29
CA ALA A 183 -7.64 -6.07 -9.39
C ALA A 183 -7.68 -7.35 -8.56
N GLU A 184 -6.81 -8.30 -8.86
CA GLU A 184 -6.70 -9.53 -8.08
C GLU A 184 -5.24 -9.91 -7.82
N ALA A 185 -5.00 -10.58 -6.69
CA ALA A 185 -3.79 -11.31 -6.39
C ALA A 185 -4.06 -12.81 -6.43
N THR A 186 -3.14 -13.60 -6.97
CA THR A 186 -3.19 -15.06 -6.95
C THR A 186 -2.04 -15.57 -6.10
N PHE A 187 -2.30 -16.52 -5.20
CA PHE A 187 -1.32 -17.12 -4.31
C PHE A 187 -0.78 -18.43 -4.88
N SER A 188 0.55 -18.55 -4.97
CA SER A 188 1.24 -19.76 -5.43
C SER A 188 1.54 -20.76 -4.32
N GLU A 189 1.23 -20.40 -3.06
CA GLU A 189 1.41 -21.20 -1.85
C GLU A 189 0.22 -20.96 -0.91
N ASP A 190 0.07 -21.80 0.11
CA ASP A 190 -0.89 -21.56 1.18
C ASP A 190 -0.46 -20.34 1.99
N VAL A 191 -1.38 -19.42 2.25
CA VAL A 191 -1.10 -18.20 3.01
C VAL A 191 -2.18 -17.97 4.06
N SER A 192 -1.81 -17.30 5.14
CA SER A 192 -2.75 -16.73 6.10
C SER A 192 -2.77 -15.21 5.97
N VAL A 193 -3.92 -14.64 5.65
CA VAL A 193 -4.15 -13.19 5.61
C VAL A 193 -4.54 -12.70 7.00
N TRP A 194 -3.88 -11.64 7.49
CA TRP A 194 -4.03 -11.09 8.83
C TRP A 194 -4.76 -9.77 8.87
N SER A 195 -4.49 -8.89 7.89
CA SER A 195 -5.14 -7.57 7.78
C SER A 195 -5.32 -7.15 6.34
N MET A 196 -6.19 -6.18 6.13
CA MET A 196 -6.41 -5.48 4.86
C MET A 196 -6.43 -3.98 5.10
N HIS A 197 -5.90 -3.21 4.13
CA HIS A 197 -5.87 -1.76 4.22
C HIS A 197 -6.25 -1.17 2.85
N PRO A 198 -7.49 -0.65 2.71
CA PRO A 198 -7.95 0.05 1.52
C PRO A 198 -7.26 1.39 1.35
N HIS A 199 -6.77 1.68 0.13
CA HIS A 199 -6.19 2.97 -0.20
C HIS A 199 -6.74 3.51 -1.52
N MET A 200 -7.29 4.70 -1.45
CA MET A 200 -7.77 5.53 -2.55
C MET A 200 -7.53 7.00 -2.23
N HIS A 201 -7.76 7.89 -3.18
CA HIS A 201 -7.70 9.33 -2.95
C HIS A 201 -9.10 9.95 -2.80
N TYR A 202 -9.26 11.23 -3.16
CA TYR A 202 -10.48 12.03 -2.88
C TYR A 202 -11.75 11.54 -3.56
N ARG A 203 -11.65 10.74 -4.63
CA ARG A 203 -12.81 10.20 -5.35
C ARG A 203 -13.20 8.80 -4.91
N GLY A 204 -12.41 8.18 -4.03
CA GLY A 204 -12.72 6.89 -3.46
C GLY A 204 -14.08 6.89 -2.75
N LYS A 205 -14.93 5.91 -3.09
CA LYS A 205 -16.29 5.77 -2.58
C LYS A 205 -16.46 4.56 -1.68
N ASP A 206 -16.01 3.43 -2.13
CA ASP A 206 -16.01 2.16 -1.38
C ASP A 206 -14.96 1.20 -1.89
N MET A 207 -14.60 0.22 -1.06
CA MET A 207 -13.72 -0.88 -1.45
C MET A 207 -14.15 -2.19 -0.79
N THR A 208 -14.13 -3.27 -1.57
CA THR A 208 -14.49 -4.61 -1.11
C THR A 208 -13.40 -5.61 -1.44
N TYR A 209 -13.01 -6.43 -0.48
CA TYR A 209 -12.10 -7.55 -0.65
C TYR A 209 -12.88 -8.86 -0.64
N THR A 210 -12.65 -9.70 -1.63
CA THR A 210 -13.30 -11.01 -1.78
C THR A 210 -12.24 -12.10 -1.93
N ALA A 211 -12.26 -13.07 -1.06
CA ALA A 211 -11.50 -14.30 -1.24
C ALA A 211 -12.21 -15.18 -2.28
N ILE A 212 -11.43 -15.72 -3.23
CA ILE A 212 -11.90 -16.69 -4.22
C ILE A 212 -11.05 -17.94 -4.05
N TYR A 213 -11.68 -19.03 -3.64
CA TYR A 213 -11.02 -20.29 -3.37
C TYR A 213 -10.82 -21.11 -4.66
N PRO A 214 -9.91 -22.11 -4.65
CA PRO A 214 -9.67 -22.95 -5.84
C PRO A 214 -10.89 -23.71 -6.35
N ASP A 215 -11.86 -23.99 -5.47
CA ASP A 215 -13.14 -24.63 -5.79
C ASP A 215 -14.18 -23.66 -6.40
N GLY A 216 -13.82 -22.38 -6.54
CA GLY A 216 -14.69 -21.33 -7.04
C GLY A 216 -15.57 -20.66 -5.98
N ARG A 217 -15.56 -21.11 -4.74
CA ARG A 217 -16.26 -20.46 -3.62
C ARG A 217 -15.73 -19.02 -3.45
N ARG A 218 -16.65 -18.10 -3.20
CA ARG A 218 -16.34 -16.68 -2.98
C ARG A 218 -16.83 -16.25 -1.60
N GLU A 219 -16.02 -15.45 -0.92
CA GLU A 219 -16.31 -14.94 0.42
C GLU A 219 -15.88 -13.49 0.53
N ILE A 220 -16.79 -12.58 0.87
CA ILE A 220 -16.43 -11.19 1.17
C ILE A 220 -15.79 -11.18 2.55
N ILE A 221 -14.52 -10.77 2.62
CA ILE A 221 -13.74 -10.75 3.86
C ILE A 221 -13.60 -9.36 4.47
N LEU A 222 -13.75 -8.31 3.64
CA LEU A 222 -13.84 -6.93 4.10
C LEU A 222 -14.72 -6.14 3.14
N ARG A 223 -15.59 -5.31 3.68
CA ARG A 223 -16.30 -4.28 2.93
C ARG A 223 -16.20 -2.94 3.67
N VAL A 224 -15.68 -1.93 2.97
CA VAL A 224 -15.66 -0.53 3.41
C VAL A 224 -16.65 0.23 2.52
N PRO A 225 -17.94 0.31 2.90
CA PRO A 225 -19.01 0.82 2.02
C PRO A 225 -19.02 2.35 1.92
N LYS A 226 -18.26 3.01 2.76
CA LYS A 226 -18.09 4.46 2.78
C LYS A 226 -16.65 4.76 3.11
N PHE A 227 -15.83 4.86 2.06
CA PHE A 227 -14.43 5.21 2.22
C PHE A 227 -14.30 6.68 2.62
N ASP A 228 -13.35 6.96 3.50
CA ASP A 228 -12.97 8.31 3.90
C ASP A 228 -11.47 8.47 3.73
N PHE A 229 -11.04 9.41 2.89
CA PHE A 229 -9.64 9.70 2.65
C PHE A 229 -8.89 10.12 3.93
N GLY A 230 -9.58 10.75 4.87
CA GLY A 230 -9.04 11.13 6.18
C GLY A 230 -9.00 9.99 7.20
N TRP A 231 -9.49 8.80 6.85
CA TRP A 231 -9.56 7.65 7.74
C TRP A 231 -9.14 6.38 7.01
N GLN A 232 -7.85 6.19 6.83
CA GLN A 232 -7.26 5.01 6.19
C GLN A 232 -6.56 4.17 7.26
N THR A 233 -7.14 3.03 7.61
CA THR A 233 -6.65 2.18 8.71
C THR A 233 -6.51 0.73 8.27
N ASP A 234 -5.68 -0.02 9.03
CA ASP A 234 -5.58 -1.47 8.92
C ASP A 234 -6.77 -2.17 9.57
N TYR A 235 -7.49 -2.98 8.81
CA TYR A 235 -8.56 -3.85 9.31
C TYR A 235 -7.98 -5.22 9.66
N TRP A 236 -7.66 -5.41 10.93
CA TRP A 236 -7.13 -6.67 11.44
C TRP A 236 -8.24 -7.69 11.64
N LEU A 237 -8.04 -8.90 11.10
CA LEU A 237 -8.95 -10.02 11.31
C LEU A 237 -8.79 -10.57 12.73
N ALA A 238 -9.90 -10.91 13.38
CA ALA A 238 -9.89 -11.54 14.71
C ALA A 238 -9.14 -12.89 14.71
N LYS A 239 -9.17 -13.57 13.56
CA LYS A 239 -8.40 -14.79 13.26
C LYS A 239 -7.87 -14.68 11.84
N PRO A 240 -6.65 -15.20 11.56
CA PRO A 240 -6.13 -15.19 10.20
C PRO A 240 -7.03 -16.01 9.27
N LEU A 241 -7.17 -15.53 8.04
CA LEU A 241 -7.90 -16.24 6.99
C LEU A 241 -6.92 -17.10 6.21
N LEU A 242 -7.07 -18.41 6.31
CA LEU A 242 -6.30 -19.37 5.51
C LEU A 242 -6.83 -19.37 4.06
N LEU A 243 -5.95 -19.04 3.13
CA LEU A 243 -6.18 -19.13 1.69
C LEU A 243 -5.24 -20.20 1.10
N PRO A 244 -5.78 -21.37 0.70
CA PRO A 244 -4.98 -22.41 0.06
C PRO A 244 -4.32 -21.93 -1.24
N LYS A 245 -3.23 -22.58 -1.63
CA LYS A 245 -2.58 -22.39 -2.93
C LYS A 245 -3.61 -22.37 -4.06
N GLY A 246 -3.45 -21.41 -4.98
CA GLY A 246 -4.39 -21.18 -6.09
C GLY A 246 -5.57 -20.29 -5.73
N SER A 247 -5.78 -19.95 -4.46
CA SER A 247 -6.76 -18.94 -4.07
C SER A 247 -6.39 -17.56 -4.62
N LYS A 248 -7.41 -16.70 -4.74
CA LYS A 248 -7.23 -15.31 -5.13
C LYS A 248 -7.80 -14.38 -4.07
N LEU A 249 -7.21 -13.22 -3.96
CA LEU A 249 -7.77 -12.07 -3.26
C LEU A 249 -8.15 -11.03 -4.32
N TYR A 250 -9.45 -10.87 -4.53
CA TYR A 250 -10.03 -9.93 -5.47
C TYR A 250 -10.43 -8.65 -4.76
N VAL A 251 -10.06 -7.51 -5.31
CA VAL A 251 -10.38 -6.19 -4.77
C VAL A 251 -11.17 -5.41 -5.81
N SER A 252 -12.32 -4.89 -5.39
CA SER A 252 -13.18 -4.01 -6.18
C SER A 252 -13.33 -2.68 -5.46
N ALA A 253 -13.08 -1.59 -6.16
CA ALA A 253 -13.21 -0.23 -5.65
C ALA A 253 -14.11 0.61 -6.55
N HIS A 254 -14.90 1.50 -5.98
CA HIS A 254 -15.73 2.45 -6.71
C HIS A 254 -15.30 3.88 -6.46
N TYR A 255 -15.49 4.73 -7.48
CA TYR A 255 -15.05 6.14 -7.48
C TYR A 255 -16.19 7.05 -7.93
N ASP A 256 -16.28 8.21 -7.28
CA ASP A 256 -17.21 9.28 -7.62
C ASP A 256 -16.45 10.51 -8.14
N ASN A 257 -16.41 10.69 -9.47
CA ASN A 257 -15.83 11.86 -10.13
C ASN A 257 -16.92 12.88 -10.53
N SER A 258 -18.07 12.87 -9.89
CA SER A 258 -19.17 13.80 -10.17
C SER A 258 -19.10 15.08 -9.32
N THR A 259 -19.96 16.04 -9.65
CA THR A 259 -20.15 17.26 -8.88
C THR A 259 -20.82 17.03 -7.51
N ALA A 260 -21.41 15.84 -7.26
CA ALA A 260 -22.00 15.48 -5.98
C ALA A 260 -20.95 15.13 -4.92
N ASN A 261 -19.75 14.70 -5.35
CA ASN A 261 -18.64 14.46 -4.44
C ASN A 261 -17.98 15.79 -4.04
N ARG A 262 -18.22 16.20 -2.80
CA ARG A 262 -17.70 17.48 -2.24
C ARG A 262 -16.18 17.52 -2.12
N ASN A 263 -15.53 16.36 -2.09
CA ASN A 263 -14.07 16.24 -1.99
C ASN A 263 -13.38 16.23 -3.38
N ASN A 264 -14.17 16.15 -4.47
CA ASN A 264 -13.64 16.11 -5.81
C ASN A 264 -13.11 17.51 -6.23
N PRO A 265 -11.79 17.65 -6.47
CA PRO A 265 -11.23 18.96 -6.79
C PRO A 265 -11.60 19.48 -8.20
N ASP A 266 -11.89 18.59 -9.15
CA ASP A 266 -12.29 18.96 -10.51
C ASP A 266 -13.07 17.81 -11.19
N PRO A 267 -14.40 17.89 -11.20
CA PRO A 267 -15.27 16.87 -11.82
C PRO A 267 -15.30 16.91 -13.36
N THR A 268 -14.65 17.91 -13.98
CA THR A 268 -14.64 18.08 -15.43
C THR A 268 -13.48 17.35 -16.10
N LYS A 269 -12.56 16.81 -15.34
CA LYS A 269 -11.36 16.12 -15.85
C LYS A 269 -11.48 14.61 -15.81
N THR A 270 -10.88 13.96 -16.81
CA THR A 270 -10.57 12.54 -16.72
C THR A 270 -9.44 12.33 -15.71
N VAL A 271 -9.64 11.43 -14.76
CA VAL A 271 -8.69 11.13 -13.69
C VAL A 271 -7.99 9.80 -13.97
N ARG A 272 -6.68 9.80 -13.81
CA ARG A 272 -5.81 8.64 -14.02
C ARG A 272 -5.02 8.34 -12.76
N TRP A 273 -4.28 7.23 -12.80
CA TRP A 273 -3.32 6.90 -11.77
C TRP A 273 -2.28 8.00 -11.59
N GLY A 274 -2.04 8.36 -10.34
CA GLY A 274 -0.99 9.30 -9.97
C GLY A 274 -0.82 9.43 -8.46
N ASP A 275 0.29 10.02 -8.07
CA ASP A 275 0.72 10.13 -6.67
C ASP A 275 0.00 11.24 -5.90
N GLN A 276 -0.56 12.20 -6.61
CA GLN A 276 -1.17 13.37 -5.98
C GLN A 276 -2.62 13.10 -5.60
N THR A 277 -3.08 13.74 -4.54
CA THR A 277 -4.44 13.53 -4.01
C THR A 277 -5.56 13.91 -4.99
N TRP A 278 -5.26 14.77 -5.96
CA TRP A 278 -6.20 15.12 -7.04
C TRP A 278 -6.14 14.15 -8.25
N GLU A 279 -5.16 13.29 -8.32
CA GLU A 279 -5.13 12.09 -9.15
C GLU A 279 -5.83 10.96 -8.37
N GLU A 280 -5.71 9.70 -8.78
CA GLU A 280 -6.28 8.60 -8.04
C GLU A 280 -5.35 7.39 -7.97
N MET A 281 -5.54 6.59 -6.93
CA MET A 281 -4.97 5.27 -6.77
C MET A 281 -6.06 4.24 -6.47
N MET A 282 -5.87 3.02 -6.94
CA MET A 282 -6.61 1.83 -6.52
C MET A 282 -5.62 0.85 -5.94
N ILE A 283 -5.54 0.78 -4.62
CA ILE A 283 -4.63 -0.13 -3.93
C ILE A 283 -5.35 -0.82 -2.77
N GLY A 284 -5.35 -2.15 -2.82
CA GLY A 284 -5.72 -2.99 -1.68
C GLY A 284 -4.47 -3.59 -1.05
N TYR A 285 -3.98 -3.01 0.04
CA TYR A 285 -2.91 -3.64 0.81
C TYR A 285 -3.46 -4.78 1.66
N PHE A 286 -2.61 -5.75 1.95
CA PHE A 286 -2.91 -6.83 2.89
C PHE A 286 -1.64 -7.34 3.55
N THR A 287 -1.79 -7.83 4.77
CA THR A 287 -0.70 -8.44 5.55
C THR A 287 -0.90 -9.94 5.60
N TYR A 288 0.14 -10.72 5.32
CA TYR A 288 0.06 -12.17 5.24
C TYR A 288 1.31 -12.88 5.73
N THR A 289 1.16 -14.17 6.05
CA THR A 289 2.26 -15.13 6.28
C THR A 289 2.13 -16.29 5.29
N VAL A 290 3.26 -16.94 4.97
CA VAL A 290 3.27 -18.14 4.14
C VAL A 290 3.24 -19.35 5.06
N GLU A 291 2.26 -20.25 4.86
CA GLU A 291 2.10 -21.43 5.69
C GLU A 291 3.23 -22.46 5.49
N GLY A 292 3.55 -23.18 6.54
CA GLY A 292 4.61 -24.19 6.50
C GLY A 292 6.03 -23.65 6.36
N LYS A 293 6.22 -22.33 6.26
CA LYS A 293 7.54 -21.70 6.20
C LYS A 293 7.86 -21.02 7.52
N ALA A 294 8.89 -21.57 8.20
CA ALA A 294 9.49 -20.89 9.34
C ALA A 294 10.16 -19.58 8.89
N ALA A 295 10.19 -18.59 9.78
CA ALA A 295 11.02 -17.41 9.57
C ALA A 295 12.49 -17.86 9.40
N PRO A 296 13.27 -17.26 8.46
CA PRO A 296 14.67 -17.56 8.32
C PRO A 296 15.40 -17.37 9.66
N SER A 297 16.17 -18.37 10.09
CA SER A 297 17.03 -18.19 11.26
C SER A 297 18.01 -17.06 10.97
N SER A 298 18.25 -16.19 11.94
CA SER A 298 19.39 -15.25 11.86
C SER A 298 20.63 -16.11 11.65
N ALA A 299 21.26 -16.02 10.47
CA ALA A 299 22.53 -16.70 10.27
C ALA A 299 23.52 -16.18 11.31
N GLN A 300 24.10 -17.10 12.09
CA GLN A 300 25.19 -16.82 13.02
C GLN A 300 26.40 -16.28 12.29
#